data_e36599e72cfb66bbafb7659845154d83
#
_entry.id   e36599e72cfb66bbafb7659845154d83
#
_cell.length_a   1.000
_cell.length_b   1.000
_cell.length_c   1.000
_cell.angle_alpha   90.00
_cell.angle_beta   90.00
_cell.angle_gamma   90.00
#
_symmetry.space_group_name_H-M   'P 1'
#
loop_
_entity.id
_entity.type
_entity.pdbx_description
1 polymer ?
#
loop_
_entity_poly.entity_id
_entity_poly.type
_entity_poly.pdbx_seq_one_letter_code
_entity_poly.pdbx_strand_id
1 'polypeptide(L)'
;MEQFKIRASASGNIKVSSLTDNQLNNIITLEGKNKVTERQQITLDELRVKRDNPVLTEGSKTFIQTWLKEQIYERSKNIENKYMSKGLEMEDQAIQFISSNLYGGNMMFKNEELYSNNFFTGTPDVIYSDTVIDVKCSWDAFTFPLYETEIDAGYYAQLQVYMDLLGLEKADLVYCLMDTPKDLIYNDTLEYHTYGSVDPKYRIKRYSFEKDEKFIQELKNAVIKSREYINTLTK
;
A
#
# COMPACT_ATOMS: atom_id res chain seq x y z
N MET A 1 23.72 6.17 -10.35
CA MET A 1 22.49 6.18 -9.51
C MET A 1 21.80 4.84 -9.69
N GLU A 2 21.32 4.22 -8.62
CA GLU A 2 20.57 2.96 -8.69
C GLU A 2 19.24 3.18 -9.42
N GLN A 3 18.78 2.15 -10.15
CA GLN A 3 17.52 2.24 -10.87
C GLN A 3 16.35 2.35 -9.88
N PHE A 4 15.47 3.33 -10.08
CA PHE A 4 14.30 3.51 -9.23
C PHE A 4 13.44 2.26 -9.16
N LYS A 5 13.18 1.79 -7.95
CA LYS A 5 12.20 0.77 -7.59
C LYS A 5 11.33 1.35 -6.48
N ILE A 6 10.04 1.02 -6.47
CA ILE A 6 9.17 1.46 -5.38
C ILE A 6 9.16 0.43 -4.25
N ARG A 7 9.28 0.89 -3.01
CA ARG A 7 9.11 0.06 -1.84
C ARG A 7 7.62 -0.27 -1.65
N ALA A 8 7.28 -1.49 -1.25
CA ALA A 8 5.90 -1.94 -1.06
C ALA A 8 5.09 -0.97 -0.19
N SER A 9 5.63 -0.57 0.97
CA SER A 9 4.97 0.39 1.89
C SER A 9 4.78 1.81 1.32
N ALA A 10 5.45 2.14 0.22
CA ALA A 10 5.34 3.43 -0.45
C ALA A 10 4.61 3.35 -1.80
N SER A 11 4.18 2.15 -2.23
CA SER A 11 3.61 1.92 -3.56
C SER A 11 2.33 2.73 -3.84
N GLY A 12 1.55 3.03 -2.80
CA GLY A 12 0.39 3.91 -2.92
C GLY A 12 0.70 5.38 -3.29
N ASN A 13 1.98 5.81 -3.20
CA ASN A 13 2.39 7.18 -3.53
C ASN A 13 2.65 7.41 -5.02
N ILE A 14 2.77 6.36 -5.82
CA ILE A 14 2.95 6.49 -7.26
C ILE A 14 1.69 6.09 -8.00
N LYS A 15 1.15 7.04 -8.78
CA LYS A 15 -0.06 6.85 -9.58
C LYS A 15 0.11 7.56 -10.92
N VAL A 16 -0.43 6.94 -11.96
CA VAL A 16 -0.61 7.60 -13.25
C VAL A 16 -2.04 8.13 -13.35
N SER A 17 -2.24 9.17 -14.15
CA SER A 17 -3.58 9.66 -14.46
C SER A 17 -4.36 8.57 -15.18
N SER A 18 -5.45 8.11 -14.58
CA SER A 18 -6.42 7.22 -15.21
C SER A 18 -7.63 8.00 -15.72
N LEU A 19 -8.37 7.41 -16.63
CA LEU A 19 -9.70 7.88 -16.97
C LEU A 19 -10.66 7.57 -15.82
N THR A 20 -11.55 8.50 -15.50
CA THR A 20 -12.67 8.21 -14.61
C THR A 20 -13.67 7.29 -15.31
N ASP A 21 -14.53 6.59 -14.55
CA ASP A 21 -15.58 5.74 -15.12
C ASP A 21 -16.49 6.51 -16.09
N ASN A 22 -16.80 7.76 -15.76
CA ASN A 22 -17.57 8.63 -16.64
C ASN A 22 -16.83 8.93 -17.96
N GLN A 23 -15.50 9.10 -17.91
CA GLN A 23 -14.68 9.32 -19.10
C GLN A 23 -14.56 8.04 -19.94
N LEU A 24 -14.43 6.87 -19.32
CA LEU A 24 -14.46 5.58 -19.99
C LEU A 24 -15.81 5.33 -20.67
N ASN A 25 -16.91 5.54 -19.95
CA ASN A 25 -18.26 5.42 -20.49
C ASN A 25 -18.51 6.41 -21.64
N ASN A 26 -17.92 7.60 -21.58
CA ASN A 26 -18.00 8.59 -22.66
C ASN A 26 -17.27 8.10 -23.92
N ILE A 27 -16.07 7.50 -23.78
CA ILE A 27 -15.36 6.88 -24.92
C ILE A 27 -16.26 5.80 -25.55
N ILE A 28 -16.76 4.83 -24.75
CA ILE A 28 -17.60 3.75 -25.23
C ILE A 28 -18.83 4.30 -25.97
N THR A 29 -19.49 5.29 -25.38
CA THR A 29 -20.68 5.93 -25.95
C THR A 29 -20.37 6.61 -27.29
N LEU A 30 -19.25 7.34 -27.38
CA LEU A 30 -18.88 8.06 -28.58
C LEU A 30 -18.39 7.12 -29.68
N GLU A 31 -17.64 6.08 -29.33
CA GLU A 31 -17.18 5.04 -30.28
C GLU A 31 -18.34 4.20 -30.85
N GLY A 32 -19.42 4.00 -30.08
CA GLY A 32 -20.61 3.31 -30.53
C GLY A 32 -21.55 4.12 -31.45
N LYS A 33 -21.29 5.42 -31.68
CA LYS A 33 -22.13 6.26 -32.54
C LYS A 33 -21.74 6.14 -34.02
N ASN A 34 -22.75 5.99 -34.88
CA ASN A 34 -22.55 6.02 -36.34
C ASN A 34 -22.06 7.36 -36.90
N LYS A 35 -22.36 8.46 -36.17
CA LYS A 35 -21.87 9.81 -36.47
C LYS A 35 -21.62 10.57 -35.17
N VAL A 36 -20.47 11.22 -35.07
CA VAL A 36 -20.09 12.13 -33.99
C VAL A 36 -19.98 13.55 -34.56
N THR A 37 -20.30 14.56 -33.75
CA THR A 37 -20.04 15.97 -34.12
C THR A 37 -18.54 16.27 -33.99
N GLU A 38 -18.07 17.32 -34.64
CA GLU A 38 -16.66 17.74 -34.55
C GLU A 38 -16.21 17.91 -33.10
N ARG A 39 -17.03 18.58 -32.26
CA ARG A 39 -16.74 18.74 -30.83
C ARG A 39 -16.65 17.38 -30.08
N GLN A 40 -17.52 16.43 -30.41
CA GLN A 40 -17.47 15.08 -29.84
C GLN A 40 -16.23 14.31 -30.29
N GLN A 41 -15.80 14.51 -31.54
CA GLN A 41 -14.57 13.91 -32.05
C GLN A 41 -13.34 14.44 -31.29
N ILE A 42 -13.23 15.76 -31.10
CA ILE A 42 -12.15 16.38 -30.32
C ILE A 42 -12.11 15.77 -28.91
N THR A 43 -13.27 15.70 -28.23
CA THR A 43 -13.34 15.12 -26.88
C THR A 43 -12.91 13.64 -26.88
N LEU A 44 -13.33 12.86 -27.89
CA LEU A 44 -12.94 11.46 -28.02
C LEU A 44 -11.43 11.31 -28.21
N ASP A 45 -10.84 12.11 -29.04
CA ASP A 45 -9.40 12.07 -29.33
C ASP A 45 -8.57 12.50 -28.09
N GLU A 46 -9.01 13.53 -27.35
CA GLU A 46 -8.40 13.94 -26.09
C GLU A 46 -8.45 12.81 -25.04
N LEU A 47 -9.60 12.14 -24.89
CA LEU A 47 -9.76 11.03 -23.96
C LEU A 47 -8.92 9.81 -24.36
N ARG A 48 -8.81 9.52 -25.65
CA ARG A 48 -7.94 8.47 -26.18
C ARG A 48 -6.47 8.76 -25.89
N VAL A 49 -6.02 10.00 -26.16
CA VAL A 49 -4.66 10.43 -25.83
C VAL A 49 -4.38 10.24 -24.34
N LYS A 50 -5.31 10.63 -23.47
CA LYS A 50 -5.18 10.43 -22.01
C LYS A 50 -5.15 8.96 -21.61
N ARG A 51 -5.96 8.10 -22.26
CA ARG A 51 -5.97 6.66 -22.04
C ARG A 51 -4.65 6.02 -22.44
N ASP A 52 -4.17 6.36 -23.64
CA ASP A 52 -3.04 5.70 -24.26
C ASP A 52 -1.68 6.24 -23.78
N ASN A 53 -1.67 7.45 -23.22
CA ASN A 53 -0.48 8.11 -22.68
C ASN A 53 -0.72 8.62 -21.25
N PRO A 54 -0.90 7.72 -20.26
CA PRO A 54 -1.05 8.12 -18.88
C PRO A 54 0.20 8.84 -18.37
N VAL A 55 -0.01 9.92 -17.60
CA VAL A 55 1.08 10.72 -17.01
C VAL A 55 1.05 10.61 -15.49
N LEU A 56 2.19 10.77 -14.82
CA LEU A 56 2.27 10.80 -13.38
C LEU A 56 1.41 11.91 -12.79
N THR A 57 0.72 11.63 -11.70
CA THR A 57 0.03 12.65 -10.91
C THR A 57 1.03 13.61 -10.26
N GLU A 58 0.60 14.81 -9.90
CA GLU A 58 1.48 15.78 -9.23
C GLU A 58 2.00 15.27 -7.87
N GLY A 59 1.16 14.54 -7.12
CA GLY A 59 1.60 13.88 -5.88
C GLY A 59 2.72 12.87 -6.14
N SER A 60 2.60 12.07 -7.19
CA SER A 60 3.63 11.12 -7.58
C SER A 60 4.92 11.80 -8.01
N LYS A 61 4.84 12.89 -8.77
CA LYS A 61 6.03 13.69 -9.13
C LYS A 61 6.73 14.25 -7.89
N THR A 62 5.97 14.78 -6.93
CA THR A 62 6.52 15.28 -5.65
C THR A 62 7.21 14.17 -4.86
N PHE A 63 6.59 12.98 -4.77
CA PHE A 63 7.19 11.83 -4.12
C PHE A 63 8.52 11.43 -4.79
N ILE A 64 8.54 11.33 -6.12
CA ILE A 64 9.73 10.97 -6.89
C ILE A 64 10.85 12.01 -6.74
N GLN A 65 10.51 13.31 -6.74
CA GLN A 65 11.47 14.38 -6.50
C GLN A 65 12.08 14.29 -5.09
N THR A 66 11.28 13.91 -4.08
CA THR A 66 11.77 13.68 -2.72
C THR A 66 12.74 12.50 -2.69
N TRP A 67 12.34 11.36 -3.27
CA TRP A 67 13.22 10.20 -3.41
C TRP A 67 14.54 10.55 -4.13
N LEU A 68 14.47 11.29 -5.23
CA LEU A 68 15.66 11.70 -5.98
C LEU A 68 16.60 12.58 -5.14
N LYS A 69 16.03 13.51 -4.35
CA LYS A 69 16.83 14.31 -3.40
C LYS A 69 17.51 13.45 -2.36
N GLU A 70 16.82 12.44 -1.82
CA GLU A 70 17.41 11.49 -0.87
C GLU A 70 18.61 10.75 -1.47
N GLN A 71 18.53 10.37 -2.75
CA GLN A 71 19.65 9.72 -3.46
C GLN A 71 20.82 10.69 -3.72
N ILE A 72 20.53 11.92 -4.16
CA ILE A 72 21.55 12.91 -4.49
C ILE A 72 22.29 13.39 -3.23
N TYR A 73 21.55 13.62 -2.14
CA TYR A 73 22.13 14.13 -0.91
C TYR A 73 22.58 13.04 0.06
N GLU A 74 22.33 11.77 -0.26
CA GLU A 74 22.60 10.60 0.60
C GLU A 74 22.00 10.77 2.00
N ARG A 75 20.77 11.28 2.05
CA ARG A 75 20.03 11.57 3.28
C ARG A 75 18.57 11.20 3.13
N SER A 76 18.08 10.36 4.02
CA SER A 76 16.65 10.07 4.15
C SER A 76 16.03 10.83 5.32
N LYS A 77 14.82 11.33 5.14
CA LYS A 77 14.07 11.95 6.21
C LYS A 77 13.34 10.86 7.00
N ASN A 78 13.95 10.41 8.11
CA ASN A 78 13.25 9.56 9.06
C ASN A 78 12.17 10.37 9.77
N ILE A 79 10.91 9.97 9.58
CA ILE A 79 9.78 10.50 10.36
C ILE A 79 9.42 9.41 11.37
N GLU A 80 9.99 9.52 12.57
CA GLU A 80 9.58 8.69 13.70
C GLU A 80 8.38 9.33 14.39
N ASN A 81 7.39 8.52 14.71
CA ASN A 81 6.26 8.93 15.53
C ASN A 81 5.81 7.76 16.42
N LYS A 82 5.08 8.09 17.50
CA LYS A 82 4.62 7.11 18.49
C LYS A 82 3.81 5.94 17.90
N TYR A 83 3.12 6.17 16.78
CA TYR A 83 2.32 5.13 16.11
C TYR A 83 3.22 4.10 15.43
N MET A 84 4.27 4.56 14.75
CA MET A 84 5.28 3.69 14.13
C MET A 84 6.08 2.95 15.19
N SER A 85 6.49 3.64 16.27
CA SER A 85 7.22 3.02 17.40
C SER A 85 6.40 1.88 18.02
N LYS A 86 5.10 2.11 18.30
CA LYS A 86 4.22 1.04 18.78
C LYS A 86 4.16 -0.14 17.80
N GLY A 87 4.03 0.15 16.50
CA GLY A 87 4.01 -0.88 15.47
C GLY A 87 5.24 -1.78 15.54
N LEU A 88 6.42 -1.18 15.55
CA LEU A 88 7.70 -1.89 15.60
C LEU A 88 7.87 -2.71 16.89
N GLU A 89 7.56 -2.11 18.05
CA GLU A 89 7.75 -2.78 19.35
C GLU A 89 6.77 -3.94 19.57
N MET A 90 5.56 -3.83 19.01
CA MET A 90 4.51 -4.82 19.25
C MET A 90 4.38 -5.86 18.15
N GLU A 91 5.13 -5.73 17.04
CA GLU A 91 4.99 -6.58 15.86
C GLU A 91 5.14 -8.08 16.18
N ASP A 92 6.19 -8.48 16.87
CA ASP A 92 6.42 -9.90 17.24
C ASP A 92 5.29 -10.44 18.11
N GLN A 93 4.83 -9.64 19.08
CA GLN A 93 3.73 -10.03 19.96
C GLN A 93 2.41 -10.12 19.19
N ALA A 94 2.19 -9.22 18.24
CA ALA A 94 1.01 -9.22 17.38
C ALA A 94 1.01 -10.45 16.45
N ILE A 95 2.16 -10.84 15.88
CA ILE A 95 2.30 -12.05 15.07
C ILE A 95 1.95 -13.29 15.91
N GLN A 96 2.44 -13.40 17.14
CA GLN A 96 2.09 -14.50 18.04
C GLN A 96 0.61 -14.49 18.42
N PHE A 97 0.04 -13.29 18.63
CA PHE A 97 -1.36 -13.14 19.00
C PHE A 97 -2.29 -13.59 17.87
N ILE A 98 -2.03 -13.22 16.62
CA ILE A 98 -2.81 -13.68 15.46
C ILE A 98 -2.58 -15.17 15.19
N SER A 99 -1.36 -15.66 15.33
CA SER A 99 -1.05 -17.09 15.23
C SER A 99 -1.97 -17.92 16.13
N SER A 100 -2.07 -17.54 17.41
CA SER A 100 -2.85 -18.27 18.41
C SER A 100 -4.37 -18.16 18.23
N ASN A 101 -4.85 -16.98 17.79
CA ASN A 101 -6.28 -16.66 17.81
C ASN A 101 -6.95 -16.69 16.43
N LEU A 102 -6.17 -16.60 15.34
CA LEU A 102 -6.70 -16.50 13.98
C LEU A 102 -6.22 -17.64 13.06
N TYR A 103 -4.97 -18.13 13.24
CA TYR A 103 -4.35 -19.12 12.35
C TYR A 103 -4.16 -20.50 13.04
N GLY A 104 -5.01 -20.82 14.01
CA GLY A 104 -5.11 -22.15 14.62
C GLY A 104 -3.93 -22.55 15.52
N GLY A 105 -3.17 -21.58 16.02
CA GLY A 105 -2.02 -21.83 16.91
C GLY A 105 -0.76 -22.34 16.19
N ASN A 106 -0.74 -22.29 14.86
CA ASN A 106 0.46 -22.66 14.10
C ASN A 106 1.55 -21.62 14.31
N MET A 107 2.78 -22.08 14.52
CA MET A 107 3.90 -21.18 14.75
C MET A 107 4.16 -20.31 13.51
N MET A 108 4.14 -19.02 13.69
CA MET A 108 4.42 -18.03 12.65
C MET A 108 5.66 -17.24 13.06
N PHE A 109 6.51 -16.96 12.08
CA PHE A 109 7.75 -16.22 12.29
C PHE A 109 7.70 -14.93 11.50
N LYS A 110 8.23 -13.87 12.10
CA LYS A 110 8.50 -12.63 11.40
C LYS A 110 9.50 -12.91 10.28
N ASN A 111 9.20 -12.38 9.11
CA ASN A 111 10.13 -12.39 8.00
C ASN A 111 11.03 -11.15 8.06
N GLU A 112 12.34 -11.36 7.87
CA GLU A 112 13.34 -10.30 7.81
C GLU A 112 13.98 -10.20 6.41
N GLU A 113 13.59 -11.07 5.49
CA GLU A 113 14.16 -11.11 4.15
C GLU A 113 13.58 -10.00 3.29
N LEU A 114 14.48 -9.27 2.61
CA LEU A 114 14.14 -8.26 1.61
C LEU A 114 13.97 -8.91 0.25
N TYR A 115 12.78 -8.85 -0.29
CA TYR A 115 12.46 -9.27 -1.66
C TYR A 115 12.57 -8.10 -2.63
N SER A 116 13.07 -8.38 -3.83
CA SER A 116 13.22 -7.36 -4.86
C SER A 116 13.09 -7.97 -6.26
N ASN A 117 12.42 -7.25 -7.15
CA ASN A 117 12.41 -7.53 -8.58
C ASN A 117 12.77 -6.25 -9.36
N ASN A 118 12.45 -6.21 -10.66
CA ASN A 118 12.78 -5.06 -11.50
C ASN A 118 11.97 -3.79 -11.13
N PHE A 119 10.84 -3.90 -10.44
CA PHE A 119 9.91 -2.79 -10.19
C PHE A 119 9.77 -2.46 -8.72
N PHE A 120 9.83 -3.48 -7.87
CA PHE A 120 9.43 -3.41 -6.49
C PHE A 120 10.52 -3.92 -5.55
N THR A 121 10.44 -3.45 -4.31
CA THR A 121 11.21 -3.99 -3.19
C THR A 121 10.35 -3.97 -1.93
N GLY A 122 10.53 -4.92 -1.03
CA GLY A 122 9.78 -4.96 0.22
C GLY A 122 10.15 -6.12 1.13
N THR A 123 9.85 -5.94 2.41
CA THR A 123 10.00 -6.94 3.47
C THR A 123 8.59 -7.18 4.03
N PRO A 124 7.87 -8.22 3.62
CA PRO A 124 6.57 -8.58 4.21
C PRO A 124 6.76 -9.06 5.65
N ASP A 125 5.77 -8.83 6.52
CA ASP A 125 5.90 -9.17 7.94
C ASP A 125 5.90 -10.70 8.15
N VAL A 126 4.99 -11.42 7.49
CA VAL A 126 4.87 -12.89 7.61
C VAL A 126 4.54 -13.51 6.25
N ILE A 127 5.16 -14.66 5.98
CA ILE A 127 4.80 -15.53 4.86
C ILE A 127 4.30 -16.85 5.49
N TYR A 128 3.01 -17.14 5.33
CA TYR A 128 2.39 -18.31 5.92
C TYR A 128 1.67 -19.14 4.86
N SER A 129 2.19 -20.32 4.56
CA SER A 129 1.69 -21.20 3.51
C SER A 129 1.65 -20.51 2.15
N ASP A 130 0.47 -20.26 1.57
CA ASP A 130 0.22 -19.60 0.29
C ASP A 130 -0.22 -18.14 0.43
N THR A 131 -0.06 -17.55 1.61
CA THR A 131 -0.59 -16.23 1.95
C THR A 131 0.50 -15.34 2.54
N VAL A 132 0.64 -14.13 2.03
CA VAL A 132 1.43 -13.09 2.69
C VAL A 132 0.56 -12.32 3.67
N ILE A 133 1.07 -12.05 4.86
CA ILE A 133 0.34 -11.36 5.92
C ILE A 133 1.10 -10.10 6.30
N ASP A 134 0.38 -8.98 6.32
CA ASP A 134 0.86 -7.68 6.80
C ASP A 134 0.11 -7.33 8.08
N VAL A 135 0.86 -7.09 9.17
CA VAL A 135 0.32 -6.90 10.51
C VAL A 135 0.38 -5.43 10.90
N LYS A 136 -0.74 -4.90 11.36
CA LYS A 136 -0.85 -3.51 11.80
C LYS A 136 -1.29 -3.44 13.26
N CYS A 137 -0.53 -2.74 14.10
CA CYS A 137 -0.90 -2.47 15.47
C CYS A 137 -1.61 -1.12 15.56
N SER A 138 -2.91 -1.13 15.84
CA SER A 138 -3.67 0.11 16.08
C SER A 138 -3.18 0.80 17.34
N TRP A 139 -3.20 2.14 17.35
CA TRP A 139 -2.74 2.94 18.49
C TRP A 139 -3.59 2.67 19.74
N ASP A 140 -4.90 2.70 19.57
CA ASP A 140 -5.91 2.48 20.62
C ASP A 140 -7.19 1.85 20.04
N ALA A 141 -8.20 1.63 20.90
CA ALA A 141 -9.48 1.07 20.50
C ALA A 141 -10.28 2.00 19.55
N PHE A 142 -10.01 3.30 19.57
CA PHE A 142 -10.72 4.28 18.73
C PHE A 142 -10.13 4.37 17.31
N THR A 143 -8.88 3.98 17.15
CA THR A 143 -8.20 3.85 15.86
C THR A 143 -8.23 2.44 15.29
N PHE A 144 -8.74 1.46 16.07
CA PHE A 144 -8.89 0.08 15.64
C PHE A 144 -10.11 -0.07 14.71
N PRO A 145 -9.95 -0.63 13.49
CA PRO A 145 -11.01 -0.67 12.48
C PRO A 145 -12.02 -1.81 12.73
N LEU A 146 -12.72 -1.78 13.89
CA LEU A 146 -13.62 -2.85 14.30
C LEU A 146 -14.80 -3.04 13.33
N TYR A 147 -15.35 -1.96 12.82
CA TYR A 147 -16.55 -1.95 11.97
C TYR A 147 -16.26 -1.58 10.51
N GLU A 148 -15.09 -1.06 10.23
CA GLU A 148 -14.69 -0.65 8.90
C GLU A 148 -14.62 -1.85 7.95
N THR A 149 -15.16 -1.68 6.74
CA THR A 149 -15.17 -2.72 5.70
C THR A 149 -14.14 -2.46 4.61
N GLU A 150 -13.60 -1.24 4.54
CA GLU A 150 -12.61 -0.83 3.56
C GLU A 150 -11.27 -0.58 4.23
N ILE A 151 -10.18 -0.75 3.47
CA ILE A 151 -8.83 -0.44 3.91
C ILE A 151 -8.27 0.77 3.17
N ASP A 152 -7.22 1.36 3.71
CA ASP A 152 -6.45 2.38 3.01
C ASP A 152 -5.86 1.84 1.70
N ALA A 153 -5.97 2.63 0.64
CA ALA A 153 -5.50 2.24 -0.70
C ALA A 153 -3.98 1.99 -0.76
N GLY A 154 -3.20 2.59 0.14
CA GLY A 154 -1.77 2.35 0.28
C GLY A 154 -1.49 0.94 0.80
N TYR A 155 -2.26 0.46 1.77
CA TYR A 155 -2.14 -0.93 2.25
C TYR A 155 -2.58 -1.94 1.19
N TYR A 156 -3.63 -1.65 0.43
CA TYR A 156 -3.99 -2.49 -0.71
C TYR A 156 -2.83 -2.59 -1.71
N ALA A 157 -2.23 -1.47 -2.10
CA ALA A 157 -1.09 -1.45 -3.00
C ALA A 157 0.12 -2.20 -2.42
N GLN A 158 0.40 -2.07 -1.12
CA GLN A 158 1.46 -2.79 -0.42
C GLN A 158 1.28 -4.31 -0.52
N LEU A 159 0.08 -4.81 -0.25
CA LEU A 159 -0.23 -6.25 -0.34
C LEU A 159 -0.10 -6.78 -1.77
N GLN A 160 -0.57 -6.05 -2.78
CA GLN A 160 -0.43 -6.42 -4.18
C GLN A 160 1.03 -6.51 -4.61
N VAL A 161 1.87 -5.58 -4.13
CA VAL A 161 3.32 -5.61 -4.35
C VAL A 161 3.95 -6.83 -3.68
N TYR A 162 3.56 -7.18 -2.46
CA TYR A 162 4.07 -8.37 -1.79
C TYR A 162 3.69 -9.66 -2.53
N MET A 163 2.45 -9.76 -3.02
CA MET A 163 2.03 -10.92 -3.82
C MET A 163 2.82 -11.03 -5.12
N ASP A 164 3.13 -9.93 -5.80
CA ASP A 164 3.98 -9.94 -7.01
C ASP A 164 5.43 -10.33 -6.71
N LEU A 165 6.00 -9.83 -5.61
CA LEU A 165 7.37 -10.15 -5.19
C LEU A 165 7.55 -11.62 -4.84
N LEU A 166 6.55 -12.22 -4.20
CA LEU A 166 6.59 -13.59 -3.67
C LEU A 166 6.00 -14.62 -4.64
N GLY A 167 5.30 -14.19 -5.69
CA GLY A 167 4.55 -15.09 -6.58
C GLY A 167 3.36 -15.76 -5.87
N LEU A 168 2.76 -15.10 -4.87
CA LEU A 168 1.61 -15.59 -4.13
C LEU A 168 0.31 -15.02 -4.67
N GLU A 169 -0.79 -15.75 -4.47
CA GLU A 169 -2.12 -15.36 -4.95
C GLU A 169 -3.01 -14.75 -3.85
N LYS A 170 -2.58 -14.83 -2.58
CA LYS A 170 -3.37 -14.38 -1.43
C LYS A 170 -2.59 -13.49 -0.49
N ALA A 171 -3.27 -12.51 0.07
CA ALA A 171 -2.73 -11.63 1.10
C ALA A 171 -3.77 -11.33 2.17
N ASP A 172 -3.32 -11.26 3.42
CA ASP A 172 -4.12 -10.80 4.56
C ASP A 172 -3.52 -9.51 5.13
N LEU A 173 -4.37 -8.51 5.33
CA LEU A 173 -4.08 -7.37 6.22
C LEU A 173 -4.73 -7.65 7.56
N VAL A 174 -3.93 -7.71 8.62
CA VAL A 174 -4.44 -8.03 9.95
C VAL A 174 -4.13 -6.91 10.92
N TYR A 175 -5.18 -6.22 11.37
CA TYR A 175 -5.06 -5.26 12.45
C TYR A 175 -5.15 -5.97 13.79
N CYS A 176 -4.24 -5.59 14.70
CA CYS A 176 -4.19 -6.04 16.07
C CYS A 176 -4.32 -4.87 17.03
N LEU A 177 -5.21 -5.02 18.03
CA LEU A 177 -5.31 -4.11 19.16
C LEU A 177 -4.45 -4.65 20.31
N MET A 178 -3.19 -4.24 20.33
CA MET A 178 -2.19 -4.60 21.34
C MET A 178 -2.08 -3.51 22.39
N ASP A 179 -1.68 -3.90 23.61
CA ASP A 179 -1.33 -2.91 24.65
C ASP A 179 -0.24 -1.97 24.13
N THR A 180 -0.32 -0.70 24.52
CA THR A 180 0.70 0.28 24.12
C THR A 180 1.84 0.28 25.15
N PRO A 181 3.11 0.20 24.73
CA PRO A 181 4.25 0.37 25.63
C PRO A 181 4.14 1.67 26.45
N LYS A 182 4.42 1.59 27.75
CA LYS A 182 4.17 2.69 28.68
C LYS A 182 4.97 3.95 28.38
N ASP A 183 6.14 3.79 27.86
CA ASP A 183 7.05 4.88 27.45
C ASP A 183 6.56 5.64 26.21
N LEU A 184 5.63 5.07 25.44
CA LEU A 184 4.97 5.75 24.32
C LEU A 184 3.69 6.50 24.73
N ILE A 185 3.19 6.26 25.96
CA ILE A 185 1.99 6.90 26.51
C ILE A 185 2.40 8.14 27.29
N TYR A 186 2.47 9.32 26.66
CA TYR A 186 2.94 10.55 27.32
C TYR A 186 1.92 11.15 28.28
N ASN A 187 0.83 11.70 27.75
CA ASN A 187 -0.18 12.44 28.50
C ASN A 187 -1.57 11.81 28.34
N ASP A 188 -1.63 10.52 28.08
CA ASP A 188 -2.87 9.80 27.87
C ASP A 188 -3.15 8.85 29.04
N THR A 189 -4.40 8.41 29.17
CA THR A 189 -4.84 7.52 30.25
C THR A 189 -4.46 6.08 29.90
N LEU A 190 -3.71 5.41 30.78
CA LEU A 190 -3.24 4.02 30.59
C LEU A 190 -4.39 3.05 30.27
N GLU A 191 -5.59 3.30 30.82
CA GLU A 191 -6.77 2.47 30.58
C GLU A 191 -7.14 2.40 29.08
N TYR A 192 -6.94 3.49 28.33
CA TYR A 192 -7.20 3.53 26.88
C TYR A 192 -6.18 2.74 26.04
N HIS A 193 -5.15 2.20 26.69
CA HIS A 193 -4.03 1.52 26.05
C HIS A 193 -3.81 0.10 26.56
N THR A 194 -4.75 -0.44 27.34
CA THR A 194 -4.62 -1.77 27.96
C THR A 194 -5.83 -2.65 27.62
N TYR A 195 -5.59 -3.79 26.96
CA TYR A 195 -6.64 -4.64 26.37
C TYR A 195 -6.60 -6.09 26.80
N GLY A 196 -5.79 -6.45 27.81
CA GLY A 196 -5.63 -7.84 28.26
C GLY A 196 -6.93 -8.53 28.71
N SER A 197 -7.93 -7.75 29.17
CA SER A 197 -9.25 -8.26 29.56
C SER A 197 -10.27 -8.32 28.40
N VAL A 198 -9.94 -7.79 27.22
CA VAL A 198 -10.82 -7.76 26.06
C VAL A 198 -10.71 -9.07 25.29
N ASP A 199 -11.84 -9.68 24.95
CA ASP A 199 -11.90 -10.90 24.15
C ASP A 199 -11.11 -10.72 22.82
N PRO A 200 -10.22 -11.65 22.44
CA PRO A 200 -9.42 -11.57 21.21
C PRO A 200 -10.22 -11.29 19.95
N LYS A 201 -11.46 -11.76 19.85
CA LYS A 201 -12.34 -11.49 18.69
C LYS A 201 -12.63 -10.00 18.45
N TYR A 202 -12.51 -9.14 19.47
CA TYR A 202 -12.66 -7.69 19.38
C TYR A 202 -11.31 -6.97 19.26
N ARG A 203 -10.22 -7.71 19.18
CA ARG A 203 -8.85 -7.21 19.09
C ARG A 203 -8.14 -7.58 17.79
N ILE A 204 -8.81 -8.36 16.94
CA ILE A 204 -8.28 -8.79 15.63
C ILE A 204 -9.28 -8.45 14.54
N LYS A 205 -8.82 -7.78 13.50
CA LYS A 205 -9.58 -7.53 12.28
C LYS A 205 -8.77 -7.97 11.09
N ARG A 206 -9.29 -8.91 10.29
CA ARG A 206 -8.65 -9.39 9.08
C ARG A 206 -9.41 -8.95 7.84
N TYR A 207 -8.65 -8.53 6.84
CA TYR A 207 -9.11 -8.32 5.47
C TYR A 207 -8.28 -9.22 4.56
N SER A 208 -8.95 -10.02 3.73
CA SER A 208 -8.31 -10.97 2.82
C SER A 208 -8.46 -10.49 1.38
N PHE A 209 -7.41 -10.60 0.60
CA PHE A 209 -7.35 -10.15 -0.78
C PHE A 209 -6.75 -11.23 -1.67
N GLU A 210 -7.22 -11.25 -2.90
CA GLU A 210 -6.61 -11.99 -3.98
C GLU A 210 -5.72 -11.05 -4.81
N LYS A 211 -4.81 -11.65 -5.55
CA LYS A 211 -3.90 -10.94 -6.44
C LYS A 211 -4.66 -10.26 -7.58
N ASP A 212 -4.41 -8.99 -7.80
CA ASP A 212 -4.95 -8.19 -8.89
C ASP A 212 -3.85 -7.88 -9.92
N GLU A 213 -3.71 -8.74 -10.90
CA GLU A 213 -2.72 -8.61 -11.97
C GLU A 213 -2.86 -7.28 -12.74
N LYS A 214 -4.09 -6.79 -12.91
CA LYS A 214 -4.33 -5.51 -13.60
C LYS A 214 -3.77 -4.35 -12.77
N PHE A 215 -4.06 -4.32 -11.49
CA PHE A 215 -3.56 -3.29 -10.57
C PHE A 215 -2.02 -3.33 -10.46
N ILE A 216 -1.44 -4.54 -10.37
CA ILE A 216 0.02 -4.73 -10.36
C ILE A 216 0.64 -4.19 -11.65
N GLN A 217 0.03 -4.45 -12.81
CA GLN A 217 0.52 -3.93 -14.08
C GLN A 217 0.42 -2.39 -14.14
N GLU A 218 -0.62 -1.79 -13.56
CA GLU A 218 -0.75 -0.34 -13.44
C GLU A 218 0.38 0.25 -12.56
N LEU A 219 0.71 -0.40 -11.43
CA LEU A 219 1.85 -0.01 -10.59
C LEU A 219 3.19 -0.14 -11.34
N LYS A 220 3.41 -1.22 -12.09
CA LYS A 220 4.62 -1.41 -12.91
C LYS A 220 4.75 -0.28 -13.95
N ASN A 221 3.67 0.08 -14.60
CA ASN A 221 3.62 1.20 -15.53
C ASN A 221 3.94 2.53 -14.82
N ALA A 222 3.42 2.76 -13.61
CA ALA A 222 3.76 3.93 -12.81
C ALA A 222 5.26 3.99 -12.46
N VAL A 223 5.90 2.86 -12.16
CA VAL A 223 7.37 2.79 -11.97
C VAL A 223 8.12 3.15 -13.25
N ILE A 224 7.69 2.65 -14.41
CA ILE A 224 8.31 3.01 -15.71
C ILE A 224 8.20 4.51 -15.95
N LYS A 225 7.02 5.10 -15.78
CA LYS A 225 6.80 6.55 -15.92
C LYS A 225 7.62 7.36 -14.90
N SER A 226 7.82 6.83 -13.69
CA SER A 226 8.69 7.43 -12.69
C SER A 226 10.14 7.51 -13.16
N ARG A 227 10.66 6.45 -13.76
CA ARG A 227 12.01 6.43 -14.35
C ARG A 227 12.18 7.40 -15.51
N GLU A 228 11.17 7.47 -16.39
CA GLU A 228 11.13 8.45 -17.48
C GLU A 228 11.21 9.87 -16.91
N TYR A 229 10.42 10.16 -15.86
CA TYR A 229 10.42 11.45 -15.20
C TYR A 229 11.76 11.78 -14.52
N ILE A 230 12.36 10.83 -13.79
CA ILE A 230 13.69 10.98 -13.20
C ILE A 230 14.71 11.38 -14.27
N ASN A 231 14.70 10.70 -15.42
CA ASN A 231 15.60 10.99 -16.52
C ASN A 231 15.42 12.43 -17.08
N THR A 232 14.24 13.03 -16.95
CA THR A 232 14.05 14.44 -17.34
C THR A 232 14.62 15.43 -16.33
N LEU A 233 14.72 15.03 -15.07
CA LEU A 233 15.23 15.88 -13.98
C LEU A 233 16.76 15.81 -13.82
N THR A 234 17.39 14.78 -14.37
CA THR A 234 18.83 14.50 -14.20
C THR A 234 19.65 14.72 -15.45
N LYS A 235 19.04 15.24 -16.51
CA LYS A 235 19.71 15.74 -17.72
C LYS A 235 20.18 17.17 -17.50
#